data_ee54d36598a35e5c08bebf935af3a113
#
_entry.id   ee54d36598a35e5c08bebf935af3a113
#
_cell.length_a   1.000
_cell.length_b   1.000
_cell.length_c   1.000
_cell.angle_alpha   90.00
_cell.angle_beta   90.00
_cell.angle_gamma   90.00
#
_symmetry.space_group_name_H-M   'P 1'
#
loop_
_entity.id
_entity.type
_entity.pdbx_description
1 polymer ?
#
loop_
_entity_poly.entity_id
_entity_poly.type
_entity_poly.pdbx_seq_one_letter_code
_entity_poly.pdbx_strand_id
1 'polypeptide(L)'
;MKKYFLTIVLILAAFGCKAQISYNQYFNNDRLRLDLVFAGTNKQQRVYLESIHHEGAWSGTRSQMVSPFDYGNYEVALYSVADGAKIYSNSFCSLFSEWRTTQESKEVAKAFTNSVVIPCPKEKVKVVLSERLFETGKMSPLFTFTLDPEDKEIKRDSENDFKVDEILNNGPSEHKVDLVFAAEGYTAEEMDKFRRDVQRFVGYLFDIEPYKSRKADFNIWAVESVSVESGTDIPHNDIWKNTVAASNFYTFKIDRYLTAPDHKKVAQMVTNAPYDAIYVIVNTEKYGGGGIYNYYGLSMSDHPYTKEVFVHEFGHSFAGLGDEYYESDVAYEDTYNLNYEPWEPNLTTFVGGEYKWKGMVNAKTPIPTPNEAKYAGVVGVFEGGGYSAKRIYRPSFDCRMKTNKAPGFCPVCTDAINRMIDYYCR
;
A
#
# COMPACT_ATOMS: atom_id res chain seq x y z
N MET A 1 -34.90 -59.85 29.34
CA MET A 1 -35.15 -58.66 28.48
C MET A 1 -34.26 -57.52 28.95
N LYS A 2 -33.14 -57.28 28.25
CA LYS A 2 -32.20 -56.18 28.56
C LYS A 2 -32.59 -54.95 27.70
N LYS A 3 -32.97 -53.86 28.37
CA LYS A 3 -33.24 -52.58 27.73
C LYS A 3 -31.94 -51.88 27.52
N TYR A 4 -31.54 -51.60 26.27
CA TYR A 4 -30.43 -50.73 25.90
C TYR A 4 -30.96 -49.27 25.84
N PHE A 5 -30.45 -48.40 26.72
CA PHE A 5 -30.65 -46.97 26.63
C PHE A 5 -29.60 -46.41 25.65
N LEU A 6 -30.07 -45.88 24.54
CA LEU A 6 -29.23 -45.19 23.56
C LEU A 6 -29.15 -43.72 23.94
N THR A 7 -28.03 -43.31 24.50
CA THR A 7 -27.78 -41.90 24.81
C THR A 7 -27.26 -41.22 23.53
N ILE A 8 -28.09 -40.41 22.90
CA ILE A 8 -27.68 -39.53 21.78
C ILE A 8 -26.97 -38.32 22.36
N VAL A 9 -25.66 -38.24 22.19
CA VAL A 9 -24.89 -37.03 22.48
C VAL A 9 -24.99 -36.09 21.27
N LEU A 10 -25.79 -35.04 21.40
CA LEU A 10 -25.81 -33.94 20.46
C LEU A 10 -24.52 -33.12 20.62
N ILE A 11 -23.59 -33.28 19.73
CA ILE A 11 -22.44 -32.35 19.57
C ILE A 11 -22.95 -31.10 18.84
N LEU A 12 -23.26 -30.06 19.59
CA LEU A 12 -23.45 -28.71 19.07
C LEU A 12 -22.08 -28.20 18.60
N ALA A 13 -21.83 -28.31 17.30
CA ALA A 13 -20.75 -27.60 16.64
C ALA A 13 -21.12 -26.11 16.67
N ALA A 14 -20.60 -25.37 17.64
CA ALA A 14 -20.64 -23.94 17.67
C ALA A 14 -19.74 -23.45 16.51
N PHE A 15 -20.32 -23.25 15.34
CA PHE A 15 -19.73 -22.40 14.32
C PHE A 15 -19.70 -20.99 14.91
N GLY A 16 -18.56 -20.59 15.42
CA GLY A 16 -18.30 -19.21 15.82
C GLY A 16 -18.38 -18.33 14.57
N CYS A 17 -19.58 -17.86 14.25
CA CYS A 17 -19.76 -16.76 13.33
C CYS A 17 -19.05 -15.57 13.99
N LYS A 18 -17.86 -15.17 13.51
CA LYS A 18 -17.26 -13.90 13.93
C LYS A 18 -18.28 -12.82 13.58
N ALA A 19 -18.88 -12.20 14.57
CA ALA A 19 -19.80 -11.10 14.36
C ALA A 19 -19.04 -10.03 13.55
N GLN A 20 -19.64 -9.62 12.43
CA GLN A 20 -19.10 -8.54 11.62
C GLN A 20 -19.09 -7.28 12.49
N ILE A 21 -17.94 -6.60 12.56
CA ILE A 21 -17.80 -5.34 13.29
C ILE A 21 -18.68 -4.29 12.63
N SER A 22 -19.63 -3.75 13.38
CA SER A 22 -20.48 -2.67 12.91
C SER A 22 -19.75 -1.33 13.00
N TYR A 23 -19.51 -0.68 11.87
CA TYR A 23 -18.86 0.65 11.82
C TYR A 23 -19.58 1.64 12.77
N ASN A 24 -20.88 1.77 12.62
CA ASN A 24 -21.69 2.75 13.37
C ASN A 24 -21.74 2.50 14.88
N GLN A 25 -21.36 1.31 15.35
CA GLN A 25 -21.26 1.03 16.79
C GLN A 25 -20.03 1.70 17.41
N TYR A 26 -18.90 1.70 16.69
CA TYR A 26 -17.61 2.07 17.26
C TYR A 26 -17.04 3.39 16.73
N PHE A 27 -17.48 3.87 15.55
CA PHE A 27 -16.84 4.98 14.85
C PHE A 27 -17.81 6.11 14.50
N ASN A 28 -17.28 7.32 14.47
CA ASN A 28 -17.89 8.51 13.87
C ASN A 28 -17.61 8.51 12.36
N ASN A 29 -18.22 9.46 11.63
CA ASN A 29 -18.01 9.56 10.19
C ASN A 29 -16.67 10.16 9.79
N ASP A 30 -15.89 10.64 10.73
CA ASP A 30 -14.62 11.31 10.51
C ASP A 30 -13.45 10.32 10.58
N ARG A 31 -12.26 10.81 10.26
CA ARG A 31 -11.00 10.07 10.37
C ARG A 31 -10.00 10.82 11.26
N LEU A 32 -9.08 10.05 11.83
CA LEU A 32 -7.91 10.57 12.51
C LEU A 32 -6.65 10.18 11.75
N ARG A 33 -5.73 11.12 11.56
CA ARG A 33 -4.38 10.84 11.10
C ARG A 33 -3.44 10.80 12.30
N LEU A 34 -2.68 9.73 12.40
CA LEU A 34 -1.62 9.53 13.39
C LEU A 34 -0.28 9.81 12.70
N ASP A 35 0.40 10.89 13.07
CA ASP A 35 1.74 11.17 12.59
C ASP A 35 2.75 10.51 13.53
N LEU A 36 3.60 9.66 12.95
CA LEU A 36 4.52 8.77 13.63
C LEU A 36 5.95 9.04 13.16
N VAL A 37 6.90 8.79 14.04
CA VAL A 37 8.33 8.74 13.70
C VAL A 37 8.84 7.34 13.95
N PHE A 38 9.32 6.70 12.89
CA PHE A 38 10.04 5.44 12.95
C PHE A 38 11.53 5.72 13.03
N ALA A 39 12.25 5.14 13.98
CA ALA A 39 13.67 5.37 14.14
C ALA A 39 14.41 4.11 14.53
N GLY A 40 15.64 3.94 14.04
CA GLY A 40 16.47 2.80 14.41
C GLY A 40 17.49 2.41 13.37
N THR A 41 17.80 1.11 13.33
CA THR A 41 18.76 0.46 12.44
C THR A 41 18.12 -0.78 11.82
N ASN A 42 18.88 -1.57 11.07
CA ASN A 42 18.41 -2.87 10.59
C ASN A 42 17.99 -3.85 11.72
N LYS A 43 18.61 -3.72 12.93
CA LYS A 43 18.38 -4.65 14.06
C LYS A 43 17.37 -4.18 15.08
N GLN A 44 17.20 -2.87 15.22
CA GLN A 44 16.34 -2.28 16.25
C GLN A 44 15.52 -1.15 15.66
N GLN A 45 14.26 -1.07 16.06
CA GLN A 45 13.41 0.06 15.73
C GLN A 45 12.58 0.49 16.94
N ARG A 46 12.19 1.76 16.91
CA ARG A 46 11.23 2.36 17.83
C ARG A 46 10.28 3.24 17.04
N VAL A 47 9.07 3.36 17.54
CA VAL A 47 8.05 4.25 16.99
C VAL A 47 7.65 5.24 18.06
N TYR A 48 7.46 6.47 17.65
CA TYR A 48 7.00 7.57 18.49
C TYR A 48 5.77 8.20 17.84
N LEU A 49 4.75 8.49 18.64
CA LEU A 49 3.63 9.33 18.24
C LEU A 49 4.09 10.79 18.29
N GLU A 50 3.99 11.49 17.15
CA GLU A 50 4.33 12.91 17.06
C GLU A 50 3.09 13.77 17.28
N SER A 51 2.00 13.46 16.57
CA SER A 51 0.75 14.22 16.68
C SER A 51 -0.44 13.39 16.18
N ILE A 52 -1.64 13.82 16.59
CA ILE A 52 -2.91 13.30 16.08
C ILE A 52 -3.67 14.47 15.46
N HIS A 53 -4.20 14.27 14.26
CA HIS A 53 -5.00 15.25 13.54
C HIS A 53 -6.39 14.68 13.27
N HIS A 54 -7.41 15.46 13.58
CA HIS A 54 -8.77 15.18 13.17
C HIS A 54 -8.96 15.78 11.78
N GLU A 55 -9.28 14.90 10.83
CA GLU A 55 -9.48 15.28 9.43
C GLU A 55 -10.96 15.11 9.02
N GLY A 56 -11.22 15.29 7.74
CA GLY A 56 -12.55 15.14 7.15
C GLY A 56 -13.14 13.73 7.25
N ALA A 57 -14.12 13.44 6.40
CA ALA A 57 -14.86 12.20 6.44
C ALA A 57 -13.97 10.96 6.20
N TRP A 58 -14.33 9.85 6.86
CA TRP A 58 -13.76 8.54 6.59
C TRP A 58 -14.22 8.03 5.22
N SER A 59 -13.29 7.82 4.31
CA SER A 59 -13.52 7.29 2.96
C SER A 59 -13.40 5.77 2.87
N GLY A 60 -12.62 5.14 3.76
CA GLY A 60 -12.38 3.69 3.72
C GLY A 60 -13.63 2.84 3.94
N THR A 61 -13.47 1.54 3.71
CA THR A 61 -14.56 0.56 3.90
C THR A 61 -15.22 0.65 5.27
N ARG A 62 -16.55 0.48 5.32
CA ARG A 62 -17.33 0.38 6.57
C ARG A 62 -17.83 -1.03 6.85
N SER A 63 -17.65 -1.93 5.89
CA SER A 63 -18.13 -3.31 5.99
C SER A 63 -17.03 -4.30 6.44
N GLN A 64 -15.76 -3.99 6.17
CA GLN A 64 -14.62 -4.85 6.46
C GLN A 64 -13.60 -4.13 7.36
N MET A 65 -14.04 -3.77 8.58
CA MET A 65 -13.26 -2.98 9.52
C MET A 65 -11.97 -3.66 9.99
N VAL A 66 -11.93 -4.98 10.03
CA VAL A 66 -10.70 -5.76 10.26
C VAL A 66 -10.25 -6.30 8.93
N SER A 67 -9.11 -5.81 8.43
CA SER A 67 -8.58 -6.21 7.14
C SER A 67 -8.44 -7.74 7.03
N PRO A 68 -8.92 -8.36 5.95
CA PRO A 68 -8.76 -9.79 5.69
C PRO A 68 -7.37 -10.13 5.14
N PHE A 69 -6.57 -9.11 4.79
CA PHE A 69 -5.26 -9.28 4.17
C PHE A 69 -4.15 -9.35 5.23
N ASP A 70 -3.31 -10.36 5.13
CA ASP A 70 -2.06 -10.45 5.88
C ASP A 70 -0.91 -9.88 5.01
N TYR A 71 -1.00 -8.58 4.69
CA TYR A 71 -0.05 -7.89 3.83
C TYR A 71 0.82 -6.92 4.64
N GLY A 72 1.89 -6.43 3.99
CA GLY A 72 2.73 -5.36 4.51
C GLY A 72 3.63 -5.72 5.69
N ASN A 73 4.49 -4.78 6.05
CA ASN A 73 5.48 -4.92 7.11
C ASN A 73 4.98 -4.43 8.47
N TYR A 74 3.89 -3.66 8.49
CA TYR A 74 3.26 -3.11 9.69
C TYR A 74 1.75 -3.31 9.66
N GLU A 75 1.15 -3.40 10.85
CA GLU A 75 -0.31 -3.37 11.05
C GLU A 75 -0.62 -2.32 12.12
N VAL A 76 -1.59 -1.43 11.85
CA VAL A 76 -2.28 -0.66 12.87
C VAL A 76 -3.58 -1.36 13.23
N ALA A 77 -3.84 -1.55 14.52
CA ALA A 77 -5.08 -2.17 15.01
C ALA A 77 -5.66 -1.35 16.16
N LEU A 78 -6.99 -1.24 16.19
CA LEU A 78 -7.75 -0.62 17.25
C LEU A 78 -8.51 -1.68 18.06
N TYR A 79 -8.39 -1.60 19.38
CA TYR A 79 -9.13 -2.44 20.30
C TYR A 79 -10.00 -1.58 21.20
N SER A 80 -11.27 -1.92 21.31
CA SER A 80 -12.18 -1.30 22.28
C SER A 80 -11.63 -1.51 23.71
N VAL A 81 -11.54 -0.42 24.48
CA VAL A 81 -11.12 -0.50 25.89
C VAL A 81 -12.20 -1.15 26.75
N ALA A 82 -13.48 -1.03 26.34
CA ALA A 82 -14.62 -1.52 27.12
C ALA A 82 -14.71 -3.05 27.15
N ASP A 83 -14.42 -3.73 26.04
CA ASP A 83 -14.59 -5.19 25.92
C ASP A 83 -13.37 -5.93 25.33
N GLY A 84 -12.33 -5.20 24.94
CA GLY A 84 -11.10 -5.75 24.36
C GLY A 84 -11.24 -6.25 22.91
N ALA A 85 -12.37 -6.04 22.26
CA ALA A 85 -12.60 -6.46 20.88
C ALA A 85 -11.67 -5.72 19.90
N LYS A 86 -11.07 -6.44 18.94
CA LYS A 86 -10.39 -5.82 17.79
C LYS A 86 -11.46 -5.26 16.84
N ILE A 87 -11.57 -3.95 16.77
CA ILE A 87 -12.63 -3.24 16.04
C ILE A 87 -12.18 -2.68 14.69
N TYR A 88 -10.87 -2.54 14.47
CA TYR A 88 -10.28 -2.10 13.21
C TYR A 88 -8.88 -2.66 13.05
N SER A 89 -8.48 -2.96 11.84
CA SER A 89 -7.06 -3.07 11.47
C SER A 89 -6.85 -2.83 9.99
N ASN A 90 -5.68 -2.26 9.67
CA ASN A 90 -5.16 -2.14 8.33
C ASN A 90 -3.64 -2.29 8.36
N SER A 91 -3.07 -2.78 7.27
CA SER A 91 -1.63 -3.00 7.15
C SER A 91 -1.01 -2.09 6.10
N PHE A 92 0.28 -1.82 6.24
CA PHE A 92 1.02 -0.92 5.37
C PHE A 92 2.52 -1.25 5.35
N CYS A 93 3.24 -0.69 4.40
CA CYS A 93 4.70 -0.63 4.39
C CYS A 93 5.16 0.81 4.62
N SER A 94 6.46 1.02 4.75
CA SER A 94 7.05 2.35 4.90
C SER A 94 8.42 2.41 4.24
N LEU A 95 8.85 3.60 3.86
CA LEU A 95 10.20 3.82 3.36
C LEU A 95 11.26 3.44 4.42
N PHE A 96 10.93 3.57 5.72
CA PHE A 96 11.80 3.10 6.80
C PHE A 96 12.01 1.58 6.75
N SER A 97 10.96 0.78 6.50
CA SER A 97 11.10 -0.67 6.40
C SER A 97 11.98 -1.10 5.23
N GLU A 98 11.90 -0.40 4.10
CA GLU A 98 12.79 -0.64 2.96
C GLU A 98 14.23 -0.24 3.27
N TRP A 99 14.44 0.96 3.86
CA TRP A 99 15.77 1.40 4.26
C TRP A 99 16.46 0.41 5.22
N ARG A 100 15.71 -0.24 6.11
CA ARG A 100 16.23 -1.25 7.05
C ARG A 100 16.87 -2.45 6.35
N THR A 101 16.55 -2.72 5.06
CA THR A 101 17.16 -3.80 4.27
C THR A 101 18.44 -3.38 3.55
N THR A 102 18.81 -2.10 3.61
CA THR A 102 20.02 -1.59 2.95
C THR A 102 21.28 -1.82 3.77
N GLN A 103 22.45 -1.77 3.11
CA GLN A 103 23.75 -1.82 3.82
C GLN A 103 23.92 -0.65 4.79
N GLU A 104 23.44 0.55 4.42
CA GLU A 104 23.54 1.74 5.28
C GLU A 104 22.91 1.54 6.65
N SER A 105 21.79 0.84 6.73
CA SER A 105 21.06 0.59 7.97
C SER A 105 21.83 -0.28 8.98
N LYS A 106 22.87 -1.00 8.52
CA LYS A 106 23.78 -1.79 9.37
C LYS A 106 24.83 -0.91 10.07
N GLU A 107 25.05 0.29 9.55
CA GLU A 107 26.14 1.20 9.96
C GLU A 107 25.64 2.39 10.76
N VAL A 108 24.45 2.93 10.40
CA VAL A 108 23.90 4.14 11.02
C VAL A 108 22.44 3.93 11.46
N ALA A 109 21.98 4.76 12.39
CA ALA A 109 20.56 4.89 12.75
C ALA A 109 19.95 6.09 12.02
N LYS A 110 18.71 5.92 11.51
CA LYS A 110 17.94 7.00 10.89
C LYS A 110 16.52 7.06 11.46
N ALA A 111 15.86 8.19 11.21
CA ALA A 111 14.46 8.41 11.52
C ALA A 111 13.71 8.82 10.25
N PHE A 112 12.48 8.32 10.12
CA PHE A 112 11.56 8.60 9.01
C PHE A 112 10.19 8.95 9.57
N THR A 113 9.54 9.95 8.98
CA THR A 113 8.14 10.24 9.26
C THR A 113 7.23 9.21 8.60
N ASN A 114 6.10 8.96 9.23
CA ASN A 114 5.03 8.11 8.68
C ASN A 114 3.69 8.61 9.19
N SER A 115 2.67 8.60 8.35
CA SER A 115 1.31 8.93 8.76
C SER A 115 0.40 7.74 8.50
N VAL A 116 -0.47 7.43 9.45
CA VAL A 116 -1.45 6.35 9.33
C VAL A 116 -2.83 6.92 9.60
N VAL A 117 -3.79 6.61 8.74
CA VAL A 117 -5.17 7.07 8.89
C VAL A 117 -6.03 5.94 9.46
N ILE A 118 -6.85 6.30 10.44
CA ILE A 118 -7.79 5.40 11.11
C ILE A 118 -9.19 6.05 11.16
N PRO A 119 -10.28 5.27 11.19
CA PRO A 119 -11.60 5.83 11.45
C PRO A 119 -11.65 6.42 12.87
N CYS A 120 -12.32 7.55 13.04
CA CYS A 120 -12.43 8.24 14.33
C CYS A 120 -13.29 7.43 15.31
N PRO A 121 -12.74 6.88 16.41
CA PRO A 121 -13.51 6.11 17.36
C PRO A 121 -14.47 7.01 18.16
N LYS A 122 -15.60 6.46 18.62
CA LYS A 122 -16.55 7.17 19.49
C LYS A 122 -16.10 7.24 20.94
N GLU A 123 -15.32 6.23 21.35
CA GLU A 123 -14.84 6.07 22.71
C GLU A 123 -13.35 5.74 22.71
N LYS A 124 -12.74 5.71 23.91
CA LYS A 124 -11.32 5.37 24.07
C LYS A 124 -11.01 4.01 23.48
N VAL A 125 -9.93 3.96 22.72
CA VAL A 125 -9.41 2.74 22.11
C VAL A 125 -7.94 2.53 22.46
N LYS A 126 -7.53 1.28 22.52
CA LYS A 126 -6.12 0.93 22.52
C LYS A 126 -5.66 0.81 21.08
N VAL A 127 -4.70 1.62 20.69
CA VAL A 127 -4.01 1.56 19.41
C VAL A 127 -2.81 0.65 19.55
N VAL A 128 -2.67 -0.33 18.67
CA VAL A 128 -1.51 -1.23 18.60
C VAL A 128 -0.92 -1.15 17.21
N LEU A 129 0.32 -0.71 17.12
CA LEU A 129 1.14 -0.83 15.92
C LEU A 129 2.01 -2.08 16.07
N SER A 130 1.93 -2.99 15.11
CA SER A 130 2.73 -4.21 15.05
C SER A 130 3.70 -4.17 13.89
N GLU A 131 4.84 -4.86 14.02
CA GLU A 131 5.79 -5.13 12.94
C GLU A 131 5.72 -6.59 12.50
N ARG A 132 6.02 -6.88 11.25
CA ARG A 132 6.26 -8.24 10.76
C ARG A 132 7.71 -8.62 11.05
N LEU A 133 7.86 -9.61 11.92
CA LEU A 133 9.20 -10.13 12.29
C LEU A 133 9.83 -10.85 11.11
N PHE A 134 11.04 -10.46 10.73
CA PHE A 134 11.79 -11.10 9.64
C PHE A 134 12.07 -12.58 9.88
N GLU A 135 12.25 -13.01 11.13
CA GLU A 135 12.58 -14.40 11.48
C GLU A 135 11.39 -15.35 11.31
N THR A 136 10.17 -14.85 11.49
CA THR A 136 8.97 -15.70 11.57
C THR A 136 7.86 -15.35 10.58
N GLY A 137 7.92 -14.18 9.95
CA GLY A 137 6.84 -13.64 9.12
C GLY A 137 5.58 -13.23 9.88
N LYS A 138 5.60 -13.26 11.21
CA LYS A 138 4.42 -12.98 12.06
C LYS A 138 4.42 -11.55 12.57
N MET A 139 3.22 -10.97 12.69
CA MET A 139 3.04 -9.68 13.33
C MET A 139 3.32 -9.75 14.82
N SER A 140 4.08 -8.78 15.36
CA SER A 140 4.43 -8.63 16.77
C SER A 140 4.21 -7.17 17.20
N PRO A 141 3.58 -6.91 18.38
CA PRO A 141 3.38 -5.55 18.86
C PRO A 141 4.70 -4.79 19.01
N LEU A 142 4.77 -3.61 18.41
CA LEU A 142 5.93 -2.72 18.43
C LEU A 142 5.70 -1.47 19.29
N PHE A 143 4.51 -0.87 19.15
CA PHE A 143 4.14 0.35 19.85
C PHE A 143 2.65 0.31 20.23
N THR A 144 2.33 0.79 21.44
CA THR A 144 0.95 0.77 21.93
C THR A 144 0.67 2.00 22.77
N PHE A 145 -0.50 2.61 22.55
CA PHE A 145 -1.00 3.71 23.38
C PHE A 145 -2.53 3.67 23.48
N THR A 146 -3.08 4.42 24.41
CA THR A 146 -4.54 4.64 24.50
C THR A 146 -4.86 5.96 23.82
N LEU A 147 -5.78 5.94 22.85
CA LEU A 147 -6.32 7.10 22.18
C LEU A 147 -7.67 7.47 22.77
N ASP A 148 -7.79 8.71 23.23
CA ASP A 148 -9.04 9.33 23.64
C ASP A 148 -9.51 10.29 22.54
N PRO A 149 -10.63 10.04 21.85
CA PRO A 149 -11.08 10.93 20.77
C PRO A 149 -11.47 12.34 21.25
N GLU A 150 -11.70 12.50 22.56
CA GLU A 150 -12.01 13.80 23.18
C GLU A 150 -10.75 14.55 23.69
N ASP A 151 -9.56 13.99 23.45
CA ASP A 151 -8.32 14.64 23.86
C ASP A 151 -8.15 16.01 23.17
N LYS A 152 -7.84 17.01 23.96
CA LYS A 152 -7.68 18.40 23.49
C LYS A 152 -6.36 18.62 22.73
N GLU A 153 -5.43 17.69 22.81
CA GLU A 153 -4.19 17.74 22.04
C GLU A 153 -4.38 17.28 20.59
N ILE A 154 -5.53 16.66 20.25
CA ILE A 154 -5.88 16.34 18.88
C ILE A 154 -6.10 17.64 18.10
N LYS A 155 -5.27 17.86 17.09
CA LYS A 155 -5.33 19.04 16.22
C LYS A 155 -6.55 18.96 15.32
N ARG A 156 -7.30 20.06 15.21
CA ARG A 156 -8.57 20.13 14.46
C ARG A 156 -8.56 21.22 13.38
N ASP A 157 -7.47 21.96 13.26
CA ASP A 157 -7.31 23.00 12.25
C ASP A 157 -6.86 22.39 10.92
N SER A 158 -7.34 22.96 9.81
CA SER A 158 -6.84 22.59 8.49
C SER A 158 -5.37 22.94 8.34
N GLU A 159 -4.57 22.00 7.84
CA GLU A 159 -3.12 22.21 7.66
C GLU A 159 -2.78 22.92 6.35
N ASN A 160 -3.72 22.99 5.41
CA ASN A 160 -3.56 23.63 4.12
C ASN A 160 -4.94 24.02 3.53
N ASP A 161 -4.91 24.85 2.50
CA ASP A 161 -6.04 25.32 1.72
C ASP A 161 -5.94 24.91 0.23
N PHE A 162 -5.20 23.84 -0.07
CA PHE A 162 -5.04 23.35 -1.42
C PHE A 162 -6.40 23.02 -2.03
N LYS A 163 -6.58 23.44 -3.27
CA LYS A 163 -7.81 23.17 -4.01
C LYS A 163 -7.91 21.69 -4.31
N VAL A 164 -9.09 21.12 -4.04
CA VAL A 164 -9.45 19.73 -4.36
C VAL A 164 -10.46 19.75 -5.50
N ASP A 165 -10.13 19.06 -6.59
CA ASP A 165 -11.01 18.88 -7.75
C ASP A 165 -11.56 17.45 -7.77
N GLU A 166 -12.87 17.32 -7.92
CA GLU A 166 -13.54 16.05 -8.22
C GLU A 166 -13.40 15.76 -9.73
N ILE A 167 -12.61 14.75 -10.07
CA ILE A 167 -12.32 14.37 -11.47
C ILE A 167 -13.30 13.31 -11.97
N LEU A 168 -13.67 12.37 -11.11
CA LEU A 168 -14.64 11.31 -11.38
C LEU A 168 -15.34 10.94 -10.08
N ASN A 169 -16.66 10.90 -10.10
CA ASN A 169 -17.46 10.46 -8.97
C ASN A 169 -18.51 9.43 -9.44
N ASN A 170 -18.37 8.21 -8.99
CA ASN A 170 -19.24 7.08 -9.29
C ASN A 170 -20.12 6.68 -8.09
N GLY A 171 -20.05 7.41 -6.97
CA GLY A 171 -20.89 7.16 -5.81
C GLY A 171 -20.21 7.44 -4.46
N PRO A 172 -20.86 7.06 -3.35
CA PRO A 172 -20.35 7.31 -2.01
C PRO A 172 -19.00 6.64 -1.77
N SER A 173 -18.07 7.35 -1.12
CA SER A 173 -16.71 6.87 -0.79
C SER A 173 -16.70 5.52 -0.09
N GLU A 174 -17.64 5.27 0.81
CA GLU A 174 -17.76 4.00 1.55
C GLU A 174 -18.02 2.75 0.67
N HIS A 175 -18.29 2.93 -0.63
CA HIS A 175 -18.55 1.88 -1.61
C HIS A 175 -17.71 2.03 -2.89
N LYS A 176 -16.68 2.87 -2.85
CA LYS A 176 -15.79 3.13 -3.98
C LYS A 176 -14.35 3.14 -3.50
N VAL A 177 -13.43 2.98 -4.41
CA VAL A 177 -12.02 3.29 -4.18
C VAL A 177 -11.82 4.78 -4.44
N ASP A 178 -11.49 5.55 -3.44
CA ASP A 178 -11.12 6.95 -3.61
C ASP A 178 -9.62 7.05 -3.90
N LEU A 179 -9.26 7.31 -5.16
CA LEU A 179 -7.89 7.57 -5.57
C LEU A 179 -7.66 9.08 -5.69
N VAL A 180 -6.70 9.60 -4.93
CA VAL A 180 -6.29 11.01 -4.99
C VAL A 180 -4.96 11.18 -5.71
N PHE A 181 -4.93 12.06 -6.72
CA PHE A 181 -3.70 12.54 -7.35
C PHE A 181 -3.26 13.85 -6.68
N ALA A 182 -1.99 13.96 -6.27
CA ALA A 182 -1.42 15.16 -5.68
C ALA A 182 -0.31 15.72 -6.58
N ALA A 183 -0.26 17.05 -6.69
CA ALA A 183 0.74 17.76 -7.49
C ALA A 183 2.05 17.86 -6.72
N GLU A 184 3.17 17.47 -7.33
CA GLU A 184 4.51 17.65 -6.75
C GLU A 184 5.45 18.28 -7.77
N GLY A 185 6.07 19.40 -7.38
CA GLY A 185 6.96 20.15 -8.27
C GLY A 185 6.23 20.92 -9.38
N TYR A 186 4.95 21.22 -9.21
CA TYR A 186 4.21 22.14 -10.08
C TYR A 186 4.04 23.48 -9.38
N THR A 187 4.47 24.58 -10.03
CA THR A 187 4.22 25.94 -9.55
C THR A 187 2.78 26.38 -9.81
N ALA A 188 2.38 27.54 -9.30
CA ALA A 188 1.05 28.10 -9.55
C ALA A 188 0.74 28.27 -11.05
N GLU A 189 1.75 28.65 -11.82
CA GLU A 189 1.66 28.82 -13.27
C GLU A 189 1.55 27.49 -14.03
N GLU A 190 1.94 26.39 -13.40
CA GLU A 190 1.92 25.04 -13.97
C GLU A 190 0.68 24.22 -13.60
N MET A 191 -0.28 24.77 -12.83
CA MET A 191 -1.48 24.03 -12.43
C MET A 191 -2.35 23.60 -13.63
N ASP A 192 -2.36 24.35 -14.73
CA ASP A 192 -3.02 23.89 -15.96
C ASP A 192 -2.33 22.66 -16.57
N LYS A 193 -1.01 22.56 -16.43
CA LYS A 193 -0.27 21.35 -16.82
C LYS A 193 -0.66 20.19 -15.91
N PHE A 194 -0.67 20.37 -14.58
CA PHE A 194 -1.08 19.35 -13.64
C PHE A 194 -2.47 18.79 -13.95
N ARG A 195 -3.47 19.66 -14.22
CA ARG A 195 -4.83 19.22 -14.59
C ARG A 195 -4.84 18.34 -15.84
N ARG A 196 -4.05 18.68 -16.87
CA ARG A 196 -3.89 17.85 -18.07
C ARG A 196 -3.20 16.52 -17.75
N ASP A 197 -2.19 16.53 -16.89
CA ASP A 197 -1.48 15.34 -16.48
C ASP A 197 -2.40 14.41 -15.69
N VAL A 198 -3.22 14.91 -14.77
CA VAL A 198 -4.25 14.10 -14.07
C VAL A 198 -5.19 13.42 -15.08
N GLN A 199 -5.73 14.13 -16.06
CA GLN A 199 -6.61 13.55 -17.09
C GLN A 199 -5.89 12.44 -17.88
N ARG A 200 -4.62 12.63 -18.17
CA ARG A 200 -3.79 11.65 -18.88
C ARG A 200 -3.55 10.41 -18.01
N PHE A 201 -3.24 10.57 -16.72
CA PHE A 201 -3.06 9.45 -15.76
C PHE A 201 -4.36 8.66 -15.54
N VAL A 202 -5.50 9.34 -15.44
CA VAL A 202 -6.81 8.70 -15.39
C VAL A 202 -7.07 7.86 -16.66
N GLY A 203 -6.69 8.40 -17.83
CA GLY A 203 -6.72 7.65 -19.09
C GLY A 203 -5.83 6.41 -19.06
N TYR A 204 -4.62 6.52 -18.54
CA TYR A 204 -3.68 5.40 -18.41
C TYR A 204 -4.19 4.30 -17.49
N LEU A 205 -4.80 4.67 -16.35
CA LEU A 205 -5.37 3.72 -15.40
C LEU A 205 -6.50 2.90 -16.04
N PHE A 206 -7.47 3.57 -16.65
CA PHE A 206 -8.65 2.90 -17.20
C PHE A 206 -8.46 2.36 -18.63
N ASP A 207 -7.26 2.37 -19.17
CA ASP A 207 -6.88 1.68 -20.42
C ASP A 207 -6.36 0.26 -20.17
N ILE A 208 -6.13 -0.13 -18.92
CA ILE A 208 -5.54 -1.41 -18.51
C ILE A 208 -6.48 -2.23 -17.62
N GLU A 209 -6.59 -3.54 -17.86
CA GLU A 209 -7.32 -4.45 -16.96
C GLU A 209 -6.51 -4.73 -15.67
N PRO A 210 -7.20 -4.88 -14.52
CA PRO A 210 -8.66 -4.88 -14.32
C PRO A 210 -9.30 -3.51 -14.13
N TYR A 211 -8.53 -2.43 -14.02
CA TYR A 211 -9.05 -1.08 -13.76
C TYR A 211 -10.05 -0.61 -14.83
N LYS A 212 -9.84 -1.01 -16.09
CA LYS A 212 -10.72 -0.67 -17.21
C LYS A 212 -12.15 -1.17 -16.98
N SER A 213 -12.31 -2.45 -16.69
CA SER A 213 -13.64 -3.05 -16.43
C SER A 213 -14.22 -2.67 -15.08
N ARG A 214 -13.38 -2.20 -14.15
CA ARG A 214 -13.74 -1.77 -12.80
C ARG A 214 -13.84 -0.26 -12.63
N LYS A 215 -13.84 0.52 -13.73
CA LYS A 215 -13.88 2.01 -13.70
C LYS A 215 -15.02 2.57 -12.84
N ALA A 216 -16.19 1.92 -12.84
CA ALA A 216 -17.33 2.33 -12.05
C ALA A 216 -17.15 2.16 -10.52
N ASP A 217 -16.08 1.48 -10.10
CA ASP A 217 -15.76 1.26 -8.69
C ASP A 217 -14.81 2.31 -8.11
N PHE A 218 -14.41 3.30 -8.92
CA PHE A 218 -13.46 4.35 -8.51
C PHE A 218 -14.13 5.72 -8.47
N ASN A 219 -13.78 6.51 -7.46
CA ASN A 219 -13.81 7.96 -7.48
C ASN A 219 -12.37 8.47 -7.67
N ILE A 220 -12.22 9.60 -8.35
CA ILE A 220 -10.90 10.21 -8.60
C ILE A 220 -10.93 11.66 -8.15
N TRP A 221 -9.96 12.03 -7.35
CA TRP A 221 -9.73 13.36 -6.81
C TRP A 221 -8.38 13.88 -7.25
N ALA A 222 -8.23 15.20 -7.35
CA ALA A 222 -6.96 15.85 -7.61
C ALA A 222 -6.74 16.98 -6.61
N VAL A 223 -5.54 17.07 -6.05
CA VAL A 223 -5.14 18.12 -5.13
C VAL A 223 -4.09 18.99 -5.80
N GLU A 224 -4.42 20.29 -5.99
CA GLU A 224 -3.53 21.29 -6.54
C GLU A 224 -2.55 21.79 -5.49
N SER A 225 -1.64 20.93 -5.04
CA SER A 225 -0.61 21.24 -4.05
C SER A 225 0.54 22.01 -4.72
N VAL A 226 0.45 23.35 -4.69
CA VAL A 226 1.38 24.25 -5.37
C VAL A 226 2.76 24.23 -4.71
N SER A 227 3.79 23.91 -5.49
CA SER A 227 5.19 24.01 -5.10
C SER A 227 5.76 25.39 -5.36
N VAL A 228 6.78 25.78 -4.60
CA VAL A 228 7.51 27.04 -4.81
C VAL A 228 8.35 27.01 -6.07
N GLU A 229 8.95 25.84 -6.36
CA GLU A 229 9.78 25.63 -7.54
C GLU A 229 9.27 24.46 -8.37
N SER A 230 9.51 24.54 -9.69
CA SER A 230 9.21 23.46 -10.64
C SER A 230 10.25 22.36 -10.58
N GLY A 231 9.78 21.09 -10.63
CA GLY A 231 10.64 19.91 -10.71
C GLY A 231 10.76 19.15 -9.39
N THR A 232 11.88 18.48 -9.18
CA THR A 232 12.17 17.62 -8.04
C THR A 232 13.67 17.59 -7.76
N ASP A 233 14.07 17.13 -6.59
CA ASP A 233 15.49 16.97 -6.27
C ASP A 233 16.13 15.84 -7.09
N ILE A 234 17.33 16.12 -7.62
CA ILE A 234 18.20 15.15 -8.29
C ILE A 234 19.61 15.30 -7.68
N PRO A 235 19.84 14.75 -6.48
CA PRO A 235 21.03 15.02 -5.66
C PRO A 235 22.36 14.72 -6.37
N HIS A 236 22.43 13.65 -7.18
CA HIS A 236 23.63 13.29 -7.89
C HIS A 236 23.95 14.19 -9.10
N ASN A 237 23.06 15.14 -9.41
CA ASN A 237 23.25 16.20 -10.41
C ASN A 237 23.31 17.60 -9.75
N ASP A 238 23.42 17.69 -8.43
CA ASP A 238 23.39 18.93 -7.65
C ASP A 238 22.16 19.80 -7.90
N ILE A 239 21.00 19.14 -8.21
CA ILE A 239 19.72 19.81 -8.42
C ILE A 239 18.89 19.67 -7.14
N TRP A 240 18.53 20.81 -6.56
CA TRP A 240 17.71 20.92 -5.35
C TRP A 240 16.53 21.86 -5.60
N LYS A 241 15.33 21.46 -5.20
CA LYS A 241 14.07 22.17 -5.46
C LYS A 241 13.23 22.29 -4.20
N ASN A 242 12.68 23.48 -3.99
CA ASN A 242 11.74 23.71 -2.90
C ASN A 242 10.32 23.31 -3.35
N THR A 243 9.97 22.04 -3.10
CA THR A 243 8.69 21.46 -3.49
C THR A 243 7.88 21.01 -2.27
N VAL A 244 6.57 20.79 -2.44
CA VAL A 244 5.65 20.52 -1.32
C VAL A 244 5.99 19.20 -0.60
N ALA A 245 6.18 18.11 -1.35
CA ALA A 245 6.51 16.81 -0.78
C ALA A 245 8.02 16.58 -0.61
N ALA A 246 8.86 17.50 -1.10
CA ALA A 246 10.31 17.33 -1.14
C ALA A 246 10.72 16.00 -1.80
N SER A 247 10.10 15.68 -2.94
CA SER A 247 10.41 14.46 -3.68
C SER A 247 11.86 14.49 -4.18
N ASN A 248 12.51 13.33 -4.18
CA ASN A 248 13.89 13.21 -4.63
C ASN A 248 14.15 11.89 -5.35
N PHE A 249 14.99 11.97 -6.36
CA PHE A 249 15.68 10.83 -6.96
C PHE A 249 16.87 10.37 -6.11
N TYR A 250 17.45 9.25 -6.51
CA TYR A 250 18.65 8.70 -5.88
C TYR A 250 18.42 8.18 -4.44
N THR A 251 17.17 7.86 -4.12
CA THR A 251 16.83 7.21 -2.85
C THR A 251 17.59 5.90 -2.72
N PHE A 252 18.25 5.68 -1.58
CA PHE A 252 19.13 4.54 -1.29
C PHE A 252 20.27 4.35 -2.31
N LYS A 253 20.69 5.44 -2.99
CA LYS A 253 21.72 5.45 -4.04
C LYS A 253 21.30 4.77 -5.34
N ILE A 254 20.02 4.55 -5.56
CA ILE A 254 19.44 4.00 -6.81
C ILE A 254 18.99 5.17 -7.68
N ASP A 255 19.61 5.38 -8.82
CA ASP A 255 19.40 6.55 -9.69
C ASP A 255 17.94 6.80 -10.06
N ARG A 256 17.19 5.74 -10.38
CA ARG A 256 15.79 5.81 -10.81
C ARG A 256 14.78 5.77 -9.66
N TYR A 257 15.21 5.51 -8.42
CA TYR A 257 14.30 5.42 -7.28
C TYR A 257 13.90 6.82 -6.83
N LEU A 258 12.71 7.21 -7.26
CA LEU A 258 12.06 8.46 -6.89
C LEU A 258 11.20 8.22 -5.66
N THR A 259 11.31 9.05 -4.63
CA THR A 259 10.47 8.98 -3.42
C THR A 259 10.13 10.38 -2.90
N ALA A 260 9.15 10.45 -2.01
CA ALA A 260 8.88 11.58 -1.13
C ALA A 260 9.19 11.11 0.31
N PRO A 261 10.41 11.32 0.82
CA PRO A 261 10.88 10.67 2.05
C PRO A 261 10.18 11.15 3.32
N ASP A 262 9.56 12.33 3.28
CA ASP A 262 8.72 12.85 4.36
C ASP A 262 7.24 12.51 4.09
N HIS A 263 6.81 11.31 4.51
CA HIS A 263 5.44 10.85 4.32
C HIS A 263 4.40 11.75 4.97
N LYS A 264 4.75 12.41 6.06
CA LYS A 264 3.85 13.36 6.72
C LYS A 264 3.48 14.51 5.79
N LYS A 265 4.45 15.05 5.01
CA LYS A 265 4.14 16.06 3.99
C LYS A 265 3.18 15.52 2.93
N VAL A 266 3.38 14.28 2.46
CA VAL A 266 2.47 13.66 1.49
C VAL A 266 1.05 13.54 2.07
N ALA A 267 0.91 13.07 3.31
CA ALA A 267 -0.39 12.98 3.98
C ALA A 267 -1.04 14.37 4.16
N GLN A 268 -0.25 15.38 4.54
CA GLN A 268 -0.71 16.77 4.66
C GLN A 268 -1.24 17.32 3.35
N MET A 269 -0.59 17.03 2.22
CA MET A 269 -1.07 17.50 0.90
C MET A 269 -2.53 17.09 0.63
N VAL A 270 -2.92 15.89 1.02
CA VAL A 270 -4.22 15.30 0.66
C VAL A 270 -5.27 15.34 1.78
N THR A 271 -4.98 16.00 2.90
CA THR A 271 -5.84 16.09 4.09
C THR A 271 -7.31 16.45 3.76
N ASN A 272 -7.53 17.32 2.78
CA ASN A 272 -8.86 17.86 2.43
C ASN A 272 -9.60 17.01 1.37
N ALA A 273 -8.98 15.96 0.84
CA ALA A 273 -9.61 15.06 -0.13
C ALA A 273 -10.02 13.73 0.50
N PRO A 274 -11.08 13.07 0.05
CA PRO A 274 -11.29 11.64 0.32
C PRO A 274 -10.16 10.82 -0.32
N TYR A 275 -9.67 9.78 0.36
CA TYR A 275 -8.72 8.85 -0.24
C TYR A 275 -8.63 7.51 0.47
N ASP A 276 -8.46 6.46 -0.33
CA ASP A 276 -8.01 5.12 0.04
C ASP A 276 -6.60 4.87 -0.50
N ALA A 277 -6.26 5.53 -1.60
CA ALA A 277 -4.94 5.46 -2.23
C ALA A 277 -4.46 6.87 -2.63
N ILE A 278 -3.17 7.13 -2.39
CA ILE A 278 -2.50 8.37 -2.76
C ILE A 278 -1.55 8.10 -3.92
N TYR A 279 -1.63 8.91 -4.97
CA TYR A 279 -0.66 8.91 -6.05
C TYR A 279 -0.12 10.31 -6.32
N VAL A 280 1.19 10.49 -6.20
CA VAL A 280 1.87 11.77 -6.40
C VAL A 280 2.40 11.85 -7.82
N ILE A 281 1.93 12.83 -8.60
CA ILE A 281 2.45 13.11 -9.94
C ILE A 281 3.59 14.11 -9.79
N VAL A 282 4.81 13.68 -10.15
CA VAL A 282 6.02 14.52 -10.03
C VAL A 282 6.35 15.17 -11.36
N ASN A 283 6.45 16.49 -11.36
CA ASN A 283 6.72 17.31 -12.56
C ASN A 283 8.16 17.14 -13.05
N THR A 284 8.45 16.06 -13.74
CA THR A 284 9.79 15.76 -14.27
C THR A 284 9.74 14.84 -15.47
N GLU A 285 10.75 14.96 -16.34
CA GLU A 285 10.98 14.06 -17.49
C GLU A 285 11.92 12.89 -17.14
N LYS A 286 12.63 12.97 -16.00
CA LYS A 286 13.57 11.93 -15.61
C LYS A 286 12.84 10.64 -15.26
N TYR A 287 13.27 9.53 -15.87
CA TYR A 287 12.72 8.20 -15.61
C TYR A 287 12.85 7.80 -14.14
N GLY A 288 11.75 7.42 -13.51
CA GLY A 288 11.71 6.87 -12.18
C GLY A 288 10.32 6.87 -11.56
N GLY A 289 10.21 6.14 -10.49
CA GLY A 289 8.98 5.99 -9.70
C GLY A 289 9.27 5.24 -8.42
N GLY A 290 8.24 5.06 -7.63
CA GLY A 290 8.23 4.27 -6.41
C GLY A 290 6.79 4.01 -5.96
N GLY A 291 6.51 2.82 -5.47
CA GLY A 291 5.21 2.43 -4.93
C GLY A 291 5.37 1.63 -3.65
N ILE A 292 4.80 2.11 -2.55
CA ILE A 292 4.89 1.50 -1.24
C ILE A 292 3.48 1.19 -0.76
N TYR A 293 3.22 -0.05 -0.34
CA TYR A 293 1.89 -0.56 -0.02
C TYR A 293 1.21 0.25 1.10
N ASN A 294 -0.02 0.74 0.82
CA ASN A 294 -0.81 1.60 1.71
C ASN A 294 -0.01 2.78 2.28
N TYR A 295 0.86 3.36 1.44
CA TYR A 295 1.69 4.49 1.81
C TYR A 295 1.55 5.58 0.75
N TYR A 296 2.10 5.42 -0.43
CA TYR A 296 1.83 6.16 -1.66
C TYR A 296 2.40 5.44 -2.87
N GLY A 297 1.89 5.80 -4.07
CA GLY A 297 2.60 5.64 -5.33
C GLY A 297 3.05 6.99 -5.86
N LEU A 298 4.16 7.05 -6.58
CA LEU A 298 4.56 8.25 -7.31
C LEU A 298 5.37 7.91 -8.56
N SER A 299 5.32 8.80 -9.55
CA SER A 299 6.16 8.69 -10.74
C SER A 299 6.29 10.03 -11.46
N MET A 300 7.26 10.06 -12.39
CA MET A 300 7.46 11.17 -13.31
C MET A 300 6.22 11.41 -14.21
N SER A 301 5.96 12.68 -14.57
CA SER A 301 4.86 13.08 -15.43
C SER A 301 5.14 12.90 -16.94
N ASP A 302 6.36 13.18 -17.42
CA ASP A 302 6.63 13.47 -18.83
C ASP A 302 7.68 12.55 -19.50
N HIS A 303 7.73 11.28 -19.12
CA HIS A 303 8.62 10.32 -19.77
C HIS A 303 7.83 9.40 -20.74
N PRO A 304 8.42 8.87 -21.82
CA PRO A 304 7.74 7.92 -22.72
C PRO A 304 7.16 6.68 -22.02
N TYR A 305 7.73 6.25 -20.89
CA TYR A 305 7.24 5.13 -20.07
C TYR A 305 6.39 5.55 -18.87
N THR A 306 5.88 6.79 -18.83
CA THR A 306 5.04 7.27 -17.71
C THR A 306 3.84 6.35 -17.46
N LYS A 307 3.13 5.92 -18.51
CA LYS A 307 1.99 5.00 -18.40
C LYS A 307 2.38 3.70 -17.71
N GLU A 308 3.46 3.10 -18.18
CA GLU A 308 3.94 1.80 -17.71
C GLU A 308 4.38 1.86 -16.24
N VAL A 309 5.17 2.88 -15.89
CA VAL A 309 5.66 3.08 -14.53
C VAL A 309 4.51 3.43 -13.59
N PHE A 310 3.62 4.36 -13.97
CA PHE A 310 2.44 4.68 -13.16
C PHE A 310 1.64 3.44 -12.77
N VAL A 311 1.29 2.60 -13.73
CA VAL A 311 0.47 1.41 -13.50
C VAL A 311 1.22 0.36 -12.66
N HIS A 312 2.54 0.24 -12.84
CA HIS A 312 3.40 -0.62 -12.04
C HIS A 312 3.45 -0.16 -10.59
N GLU A 313 3.78 1.11 -10.32
CA GLU A 313 3.87 1.66 -8.96
C GLU A 313 2.51 1.67 -8.24
N PHE A 314 1.43 1.85 -8.98
CA PHE A 314 0.08 1.71 -8.43
C PHE A 314 -0.24 0.26 -8.06
N GLY A 315 0.30 -0.71 -8.78
CA GLY A 315 0.23 -2.13 -8.42
C GLY A 315 0.86 -2.43 -7.06
N HIS A 316 2.01 -1.82 -6.75
CA HIS A 316 2.64 -1.91 -5.44
C HIS A 316 1.79 -1.20 -4.37
N SER A 317 1.54 0.09 -4.57
CA SER A 317 0.97 0.95 -3.52
C SER A 317 -0.47 0.60 -3.18
N PHE A 318 -1.29 0.21 -4.16
CA PHE A 318 -2.69 -0.12 -3.98
C PHE A 318 -2.94 -1.60 -3.63
N ALA A 319 -2.30 -2.53 -4.36
CA ALA A 319 -2.63 -3.95 -4.27
C ALA A 319 -1.56 -4.81 -3.58
N GLY A 320 -0.45 -4.20 -3.13
CA GLY A 320 0.62 -4.89 -2.45
C GLY A 320 1.37 -5.90 -3.33
N LEU A 321 1.38 -5.69 -4.65
CA LEU A 321 2.10 -6.55 -5.57
C LEU A 321 3.62 -6.38 -5.36
N GLY A 322 4.35 -7.49 -5.37
CA GLY A 322 5.81 -7.49 -5.38
C GLY A 322 6.36 -7.40 -6.79
N ASP A 323 7.62 -6.95 -6.92
CA ASP A 323 8.35 -6.97 -8.18
C ASP A 323 8.61 -8.40 -8.67
N GLU A 324 8.28 -8.66 -9.93
CA GLU A 324 8.51 -9.96 -10.56
C GLU A 324 9.84 -10.02 -11.33
N TYR A 325 10.61 -8.94 -11.36
CA TYR A 325 11.96 -8.92 -11.93
C TYR A 325 13.02 -9.32 -10.89
N TYR A 326 14.17 -9.77 -11.38
CA TYR A 326 15.28 -10.25 -10.55
C TYR A 326 16.66 -9.82 -11.10
N GLU A 327 16.67 -9.06 -12.20
CA GLU A 327 17.85 -8.51 -12.86
C GLU A 327 17.76 -6.98 -12.77
N SER A 328 18.16 -6.40 -11.64
CA SER A 328 18.10 -4.96 -11.44
C SER A 328 19.07 -4.51 -10.38
N ASP A 329 19.62 -3.31 -10.56
CA ASP A 329 20.36 -2.62 -9.51
C ASP A 329 19.39 -2.25 -8.38
N VAL A 330 19.52 -2.92 -7.25
CA VAL A 330 18.72 -2.68 -6.05
C VAL A 330 19.65 -2.49 -4.85
N ALA A 331 19.23 -1.65 -3.92
CA ALA A 331 19.96 -1.41 -2.68
C ALA A 331 19.65 -2.44 -1.60
N TYR A 332 18.71 -3.35 -1.85
CA TYR A 332 18.16 -4.27 -0.88
C TYR A 332 19.00 -5.52 -0.73
N GLU A 333 19.31 -5.88 0.52
CA GLU A 333 19.91 -7.13 0.89
C GLU A 333 18.97 -7.91 1.79
N ASP A 334 18.92 -9.24 1.65
CA ASP A 334 18.12 -10.12 2.51
C ASP A 334 16.65 -9.68 2.65
N THR A 335 16.02 -9.22 1.55
CA THR A 335 14.65 -8.71 1.55
C THR A 335 13.63 -9.77 1.97
N TYR A 336 13.86 -11.03 1.56
CA TYR A 336 12.94 -12.14 1.83
C TYR A 336 13.60 -13.22 2.68
N ASN A 337 12.90 -13.65 3.73
CA ASN A 337 13.25 -14.88 4.43
C ASN A 337 12.68 -16.09 3.66
N LEU A 338 13.56 -16.94 3.17
CA LEU A 338 13.20 -18.06 2.30
C LEU A 338 12.60 -19.27 3.04
N ASN A 339 12.33 -19.16 4.35
CA ASN A 339 11.75 -20.23 5.16
C ASN A 339 10.23 -20.14 5.34
N TYR A 340 9.61 -19.05 4.88
CA TYR A 340 8.16 -18.87 4.88
C TYR A 340 7.72 -18.07 3.65
N GLU A 341 6.39 -18.04 3.40
CA GLU A 341 5.81 -17.32 2.26
C GLU A 341 5.91 -15.79 2.44
N PRO A 342 6.33 -15.05 1.42
CA PRO A 342 6.27 -13.59 1.40
C PRO A 342 4.80 -13.12 1.52
N TRP A 343 4.60 -11.91 2.01
CA TRP A 343 3.24 -11.37 2.14
C TRP A 343 2.64 -10.92 0.79
N GLU A 344 3.46 -10.59 -0.19
CA GLU A 344 3.04 -10.14 -1.52
C GLU A 344 2.24 -11.24 -2.23
N PRO A 345 1.06 -10.93 -2.78
CA PRO A 345 0.16 -11.94 -3.34
C PRO A 345 0.71 -12.66 -4.58
N ASN A 346 1.62 -12.02 -5.32
CA ASN A 346 2.17 -12.52 -6.59
C ASN A 346 3.60 -13.10 -6.46
N LEU A 347 4.12 -13.25 -5.25
CA LEU A 347 5.42 -13.88 -5.00
C LEU A 347 5.27 -15.10 -4.08
N THR A 348 6.13 -16.10 -4.23
CA THR A 348 6.20 -17.28 -3.37
C THR A 348 7.64 -17.77 -3.22
N THR A 349 7.99 -18.24 -2.02
CA THR A 349 9.24 -18.98 -1.76
C THR A 349 9.10 -20.47 -2.14
N PHE A 350 7.88 -20.92 -2.45
CA PHE A 350 7.56 -22.29 -2.77
C PHE A 350 7.95 -23.30 -1.68
N VAL A 351 7.92 -22.85 -0.41
CA VAL A 351 8.24 -23.70 0.74
C VAL A 351 7.25 -24.87 0.83
N GLY A 352 7.78 -26.08 0.97
CA GLY A 352 6.98 -27.28 1.04
C GLY A 352 6.21 -27.64 -0.24
N GLY A 353 6.50 -26.96 -1.36
CA GLY A 353 5.77 -27.14 -2.62
C GLY A 353 4.43 -26.41 -2.66
N GLU A 354 4.16 -25.53 -1.70
CA GLU A 354 2.94 -24.71 -1.63
C GLU A 354 3.16 -23.32 -2.25
N TYR A 355 2.10 -22.74 -2.83
CA TYR A 355 2.09 -21.39 -3.40
C TYR A 355 0.67 -20.83 -3.46
N LYS A 356 0.55 -19.48 -3.39
CA LYS A 356 -0.72 -18.78 -3.14
C LYS A 356 -1.76 -18.95 -4.24
N TRP A 357 -1.35 -19.09 -5.50
CA TRP A 357 -2.23 -19.16 -6.68
C TRP A 357 -2.42 -20.58 -7.23
N LYS A 358 -2.31 -21.59 -6.38
CA LYS A 358 -2.41 -23.02 -6.75
C LYS A 358 -3.71 -23.36 -7.53
N GLY A 359 -4.82 -22.71 -7.14
CA GLY A 359 -6.13 -22.90 -7.80
C GLY A 359 -6.23 -22.32 -9.22
N MET A 360 -5.27 -21.51 -9.65
CA MET A 360 -5.24 -20.87 -10.97
C MET A 360 -4.33 -21.60 -11.97
N VAL A 361 -3.57 -22.60 -11.52
CA VAL A 361 -2.61 -23.32 -12.35
C VAL A 361 -3.27 -24.54 -12.98
N ASN A 362 -3.10 -24.69 -14.30
CA ASN A 362 -3.59 -25.89 -15.01
C ASN A 362 -2.78 -27.11 -14.55
N ALA A 363 -3.49 -28.24 -14.31
CA ALA A 363 -2.88 -29.49 -13.84
C ALA A 363 -1.78 -30.06 -14.77
N LYS A 364 -1.75 -29.65 -16.05
CA LYS A 364 -0.73 -30.04 -17.02
C LYS A 364 0.50 -29.14 -17.03
N THR A 365 0.47 -28.00 -16.30
CA THR A 365 1.60 -27.07 -16.19
C THR A 365 2.68 -27.68 -15.30
N PRO A 366 3.93 -27.83 -15.76
CA PRO A 366 5.00 -28.32 -14.90
C PRO A 366 5.30 -27.32 -13.78
N ILE A 367 5.55 -27.84 -12.57
CA ILE A 367 5.85 -27.04 -11.37
C ILE A 367 7.16 -27.55 -10.75
N PRO A 368 8.21 -26.71 -10.61
CA PRO A 368 8.33 -25.34 -11.14
C PRO A 368 8.20 -25.26 -12.66
N THR A 369 7.69 -24.11 -13.15
CA THR A 369 7.45 -23.88 -14.57
C THR A 369 8.74 -23.37 -15.25
N PRO A 370 9.23 -24.02 -16.34
CA PRO A 370 10.42 -23.54 -17.04
C PRO A 370 10.26 -22.13 -17.60
N ASN A 371 11.32 -21.31 -17.48
CA ASN A 371 11.40 -19.96 -18.05
C ASN A 371 11.60 -19.99 -19.58
N GLU A 372 10.62 -20.53 -20.30
CA GLU A 372 10.66 -20.70 -21.76
C GLU A 372 9.45 -20.02 -22.42
N ALA A 373 9.64 -19.44 -23.60
CA ALA A 373 8.60 -18.69 -24.34
C ALA A 373 7.34 -19.51 -24.61
N LYS A 374 7.44 -20.85 -24.70
CA LYS A 374 6.27 -21.74 -24.88
C LYS A 374 5.27 -21.68 -23.71
N TYR A 375 5.69 -21.19 -22.55
CA TYR A 375 4.85 -20.97 -21.37
C TYR A 375 4.38 -19.52 -21.23
N ALA A 376 4.63 -18.64 -22.23
CA ALA A 376 4.06 -17.30 -22.25
C ALA A 376 2.52 -17.37 -22.20
N GLY A 377 1.90 -16.58 -21.31
CA GLY A 377 0.44 -16.60 -21.11
C GLY A 377 -0.09 -17.73 -20.21
N VAL A 378 0.78 -18.62 -19.70
CA VAL A 378 0.41 -19.68 -18.75
C VAL A 378 0.61 -19.17 -17.32
N VAL A 379 -0.36 -19.42 -16.44
CA VAL A 379 -0.15 -19.27 -15.00
C VAL A 379 0.66 -20.46 -14.50
N GLY A 380 1.79 -20.21 -13.86
CA GLY A 380 2.74 -21.22 -13.40
C GLY A 380 3.46 -20.83 -12.13
N VAL A 381 4.64 -21.40 -11.88
CA VAL A 381 5.55 -21.07 -10.79
C VAL A 381 6.96 -20.92 -11.41
N PHE A 382 7.25 -19.71 -11.86
CA PHE A 382 8.49 -19.38 -12.59
C PHE A 382 9.56 -18.89 -11.63
N GLU A 383 10.72 -19.52 -11.59
CA GLU A 383 11.82 -19.10 -10.74
C GLU A 383 12.35 -17.72 -11.16
N GLY A 384 12.64 -16.87 -10.16
CA GLY A 384 13.07 -15.49 -10.30
C GLY A 384 11.94 -14.49 -10.06
N GLY A 385 12.15 -13.56 -9.12
CA GLY A 385 11.25 -12.51 -8.69
C GLY A 385 11.76 -11.88 -7.39
N GLY A 386 11.16 -10.77 -6.93
CA GLY A 386 11.54 -10.14 -5.68
C GLY A 386 13.03 -9.81 -5.60
N TYR A 387 13.63 -9.34 -6.69
CA TYR A 387 15.06 -9.05 -6.83
C TYR A 387 16.00 -10.29 -6.71
N SER A 388 15.45 -11.50 -6.54
CA SER A 388 16.22 -12.73 -6.40
C SER A 388 16.04 -13.63 -7.62
N ALA A 389 17.17 -14.06 -8.22
CA ALA A 389 17.16 -15.00 -9.35
C ALA A 389 16.79 -16.41 -8.94
N LYS A 390 16.89 -16.76 -7.65
CA LYS A 390 16.70 -18.10 -7.09
C LYS A 390 15.81 -18.11 -5.86
N ARG A 391 15.02 -19.19 -5.72
CA ARG A 391 14.19 -19.49 -4.53
C ARG A 391 13.03 -18.53 -4.27
N ILE A 392 12.84 -17.50 -5.10
CA ILE A 392 11.63 -16.71 -5.18
C ILE A 392 11.01 -17.01 -6.55
N TYR A 393 9.70 -17.14 -6.58
CA TYR A 393 8.96 -17.50 -7.77
C TYR A 393 7.81 -16.52 -8.00
N ARG A 394 7.50 -16.32 -9.28
CA ARG A 394 6.42 -15.46 -9.79
C ARG A 394 5.39 -16.29 -10.60
N PRO A 395 4.17 -15.76 -10.82
CA PRO A 395 3.08 -16.54 -11.44
C PRO A 395 3.14 -16.60 -12.95
N SER A 396 3.88 -15.72 -13.63
CA SER A 396 3.85 -15.58 -15.08
C SER A 396 5.24 -15.41 -15.69
N PHE A 397 5.37 -15.79 -16.96
CA PHE A 397 6.59 -15.55 -17.74
C PHE A 397 6.90 -14.05 -17.87
N ASP A 398 5.87 -13.24 -18.15
CA ASP A 398 5.93 -11.77 -18.19
C ASP A 398 4.66 -11.15 -17.61
N CYS A 399 4.78 -9.96 -17.02
CA CYS A 399 3.73 -9.23 -16.32
C CYS A 399 4.12 -7.75 -16.23
N ARG A 400 3.14 -6.86 -16.02
CA ARG A 400 3.41 -5.44 -15.70
C ARG A 400 4.34 -5.29 -14.49
N MET A 401 4.26 -6.18 -13.51
CA MET A 401 5.16 -6.20 -12.35
C MET A 401 6.57 -6.72 -12.66
N LYS A 402 6.85 -7.11 -13.91
CA LYS A 402 8.16 -7.58 -14.36
C LYS A 402 8.79 -6.67 -15.41
N THR A 403 8.05 -6.28 -16.44
CA THR A 403 8.61 -5.47 -17.53
C THR A 403 7.65 -4.39 -18.02
N ASN A 404 8.20 -3.28 -18.50
CA ASN A 404 7.44 -2.25 -19.18
C ASN A 404 6.88 -2.72 -20.56
N LYS A 405 7.33 -3.85 -21.09
CA LYS A 405 6.87 -4.41 -22.35
C LYS A 405 5.61 -5.25 -22.22
N ALA A 406 5.32 -5.75 -21.01
CA ALA A 406 4.11 -6.52 -20.77
C ALA A 406 2.86 -5.71 -21.09
N PRO A 407 1.85 -6.30 -21.75
CA PRO A 407 0.63 -5.56 -22.12
C PRO A 407 -0.24 -5.18 -20.93
N GLY A 408 -0.05 -5.83 -19.77
CA GLY A 408 -0.81 -5.60 -18.55
C GLY A 408 -0.40 -6.56 -17.43
N PHE A 409 -1.28 -6.68 -16.46
CA PHE A 409 -1.09 -7.60 -15.32
C PHE A 409 -1.36 -9.06 -15.70
N CYS A 410 -0.61 -9.97 -15.11
CA CYS A 410 -0.92 -11.40 -15.23
C CYS A 410 -2.20 -11.77 -14.45
N PRO A 411 -2.79 -12.97 -14.67
CA PRO A 411 -4.04 -13.33 -14.00
C PRO A 411 -3.98 -13.29 -12.47
N VAL A 412 -2.84 -13.61 -11.85
CA VAL A 412 -2.67 -13.59 -10.39
C VAL A 412 -2.63 -12.16 -9.87
N CYS A 413 -1.88 -11.27 -10.52
CA CYS A 413 -1.87 -9.85 -10.17
C CYS A 413 -3.25 -9.20 -10.39
N THR A 414 -3.94 -9.56 -11.46
CA THR A 414 -5.32 -9.14 -11.74
C THR A 414 -6.28 -9.56 -10.62
N ASP A 415 -6.20 -10.80 -10.16
CA ASP A 415 -7.00 -11.29 -9.03
C ASP A 415 -6.70 -10.52 -7.73
N ALA A 416 -5.43 -10.28 -7.42
CA ALA A 416 -5.03 -9.50 -6.25
C ALA A 416 -5.58 -8.07 -6.28
N ILE A 417 -5.51 -7.38 -7.44
CA ILE A 417 -6.08 -6.05 -7.64
C ILE A 417 -7.60 -6.09 -7.46
N ASN A 418 -8.31 -7.06 -8.06
CA ASN A 418 -9.75 -7.20 -7.92
C ASN A 418 -10.18 -7.42 -6.47
N ARG A 419 -9.45 -8.25 -5.71
CA ARG A 419 -9.72 -8.45 -4.27
C ARG A 419 -9.56 -7.17 -3.48
N MET A 420 -8.59 -6.33 -3.82
CA MET A 420 -8.40 -5.04 -3.16
C MET A 420 -9.53 -4.05 -3.52
N ILE A 421 -9.94 -3.97 -4.79
CA ILE A 421 -11.11 -3.17 -5.20
C ILE A 421 -12.36 -3.65 -4.46
N ASP A 422 -12.61 -4.97 -4.42
CA ASP A 422 -13.76 -5.55 -3.71
C ASP A 422 -13.75 -5.26 -2.20
N TYR A 423 -12.57 -5.14 -1.59
CA TYR A 423 -12.44 -4.78 -0.18
C TYR A 423 -12.98 -3.38 0.12
N TYR A 424 -12.70 -2.42 -0.74
CA TYR A 424 -13.20 -1.04 -0.58
C TYR A 424 -14.65 -0.87 -1.04
N CYS A 425 -15.11 -1.63 -2.02
CA CYS A 425 -16.44 -1.42 -2.66
C CYS A 425 -17.60 -2.20 -2.01
N ARG A 426 -17.35 -3.03 -1.01
CA ARG A 426 -18.39 -3.88 -0.35
C ARG A 426 -19.15 -3.16 0.74
#